data_6c74eab7911ba442eb029206bfdd9621
#
_entry.id   6c74eab7911ba442eb029206bfdd9621
#
_cell.length_a   1.000
_cell.length_b   1.000
_cell.length_c   1.000
_cell.angle_alpha   90.00
_cell.angle_beta   90.00
_cell.angle_gamma   90.00
#
_symmetry.space_group_name_H-M   'P 1'
#
loop_
_entity.id
_entity.type
_entity.pdbx_description
1 polymer ?
#
loop_
_entity_poly.entity_id
_entity_poly.type
_entity_poly.pdbx_seq_one_letter_code
_entity_poly.pdbx_strand_id
1 'polypeptide(L)'
;MISSGISVIVCCYNSAARLPETLKHLAMQLVPGNISWEVIIVDNASTDSTSEIAENEWQKYDQPSEKLRIVNEKEPGLSYARQKGAQEASYKYLIFCDDDNWLNSSYISNAFIIMENDPKIGALGGKSTATTDDNQFPEWFESKQNGFAVGSQSPVQGDVSQTCGLWGAGMVTRTELYLKSFNKMYPSILVGRKGEILSSGEDTEFCYRLLLMGYRLFYDETLTFVHFISKERWSPDYIERSIKSCETGVFDSMELNKYSLLNKLVYTKKTLKPILIVKTFLGYLSTLAGRTSWSFAESKIIFYYYSQIDLGVDKNTKDIFSFYKENRQ
;
A
#
# COMPACT_ATOMS: atom_id res chain seq x y z
N MET A 1 -7.74 13.27 20.05
CA MET A 1 -8.56 12.58 19.04
C MET A 1 -8.14 13.13 17.67
N ILE A 2 -7.91 12.27 16.68
CA ILE A 2 -7.60 12.68 15.30
C ILE A 2 -8.87 13.34 14.73
N SER A 3 -8.74 14.54 14.17
CA SER A 3 -9.88 15.31 13.63
C SER A 3 -10.41 14.69 12.33
N SER A 4 -11.70 14.89 12.04
CA SER A 4 -12.27 14.47 10.74
C SER A 4 -11.66 15.29 9.62
N GLY A 5 -11.23 14.62 8.54
CA GLY A 5 -10.56 15.26 7.41
C GLY A 5 -9.60 14.30 6.73
N ILE A 6 -8.79 14.84 5.81
CA ILE A 6 -7.82 14.08 4.99
C ILE A 6 -6.43 14.70 5.07
N SER A 7 -5.42 13.88 5.35
CA SER A 7 -4.01 14.21 5.17
C SER A 7 -3.49 13.51 3.89
N VAL A 8 -3.07 14.30 2.91
CA VAL A 8 -2.42 13.77 1.70
C VAL A 8 -0.93 13.67 1.98
N ILE A 9 -0.40 12.45 1.92
CA ILE A 9 1.01 12.17 2.16
C ILE A 9 1.71 12.00 0.82
N VAL A 10 2.67 12.88 0.52
CA VAL A 10 3.52 12.77 -0.69
C VAL A 10 4.91 12.35 -0.26
N CYS A 11 5.28 11.12 -0.61
CA CYS A 11 6.61 10.58 -0.31
C CYS A 11 7.58 10.96 -1.42
N CYS A 12 8.64 11.68 -1.08
CA CYS A 12 9.60 12.26 -2.03
C CYS A 12 11.01 11.72 -1.78
N TYR A 13 11.66 11.32 -2.87
CA TYR A 13 13.10 11.06 -2.90
C TYR A 13 13.67 11.57 -4.24
N ASN A 14 14.49 12.62 -4.17
CA ASN A 14 15.03 13.30 -5.36
C ASN A 14 13.92 13.65 -6.35
N SER A 15 12.93 14.40 -5.86
CA SER A 15 11.66 14.66 -6.54
C SER A 15 11.55 16.06 -7.12
N ALA A 16 12.62 16.88 -7.06
CA ALA A 16 12.59 18.30 -7.46
C ALA A 16 12.00 18.51 -8.87
N ALA A 17 12.25 17.58 -9.80
CA ALA A 17 11.76 17.68 -11.18
C ALA A 17 10.29 17.25 -11.35
N ARG A 18 9.77 16.31 -10.55
CA ARG A 18 8.43 15.73 -10.73
C ARG A 18 7.37 16.39 -9.84
N LEU A 19 7.78 16.79 -8.63
CA LEU A 19 6.90 17.30 -7.59
C LEU A 19 6.07 18.54 -7.97
N PRO A 20 6.57 19.50 -8.78
CA PRO A 20 5.79 20.69 -9.13
C PRO A 20 4.42 20.40 -9.73
N GLU A 21 4.31 19.48 -10.69
CA GLU A 21 3.02 19.17 -11.32
C GLU A 21 2.09 18.42 -10.34
N THR A 22 2.62 17.56 -9.49
CA THR A 22 1.84 16.91 -8.41
C THR A 22 1.27 17.94 -7.45
N LEU A 23 2.08 18.92 -7.01
CA LEU A 23 1.63 20.00 -6.12
C LEU A 23 0.57 20.88 -6.77
N LYS A 24 0.70 21.19 -8.06
CA LYS A 24 -0.31 21.89 -8.83
C LYS A 24 -1.67 21.18 -8.77
N HIS A 25 -1.70 19.88 -9.02
CA HIS A 25 -2.93 19.09 -8.95
C HIS A 25 -3.51 19.01 -7.54
N LEU A 26 -2.66 19.00 -6.51
CA LEU A 26 -3.10 19.09 -5.11
C LEU A 26 -3.64 20.49 -4.76
N ALA A 27 -3.02 21.55 -5.24
CA ALA A 27 -3.51 22.92 -5.04
C ALA A 27 -4.85 23.18 -5.75
N MET A 28 -5.12 22.46 -6.84
CA MET A 28 -6.37 22.60 -7.61
C MET A 28 -7.51 21.70 -7.10
N GLN A 29 -7.39 21.06 -5.93
CA GLN A 29 -8.44 20.24 -5.36
C GLN A 29 -9.67 21.06 -4.98
N LEU A 30 -10.83 20.61 -5.42
CA LEU A 30 -12.15 21.18 -5.13
C LEU A 30 -12.72 20.53 -3.87
N VAL A 31 -12.35 21.02 -2.72
CA VAL A 31 -12.77 20.47 -1.43
C VAL A 31 -13.78 21.40 -0.77
N PRO A 32 -15.01 20.93 -0.47
CA PRO A 32 -16.01 21.70 0.25
C PRO A 32 -15.47 22.22 1.59
N GLY A 33 -15.84 23.45 1.98
CA GLY A 33 -15.29 24.11 3.16
C GLY A 33 -15.57 23.42 4.51
N ASN A 34 -16.47 22.44 4.53
CA ASN A 34 -16.73 21.60 5.70
C ASN A 34 -15.81 20.36 5.79
N ILE A 35 -14.93 20.14 4.82
CA ILE A 35 -13.95 19.05 4.82
C ILE A 35 -12.56 19.65 5.04
N SER A 36 -11.97 19.35 6.18
CA SER A 36 -10.59 19.76 6.50
C SER A 36 -9.59 18.86 5.75
N TRP A 37 -8.51 19.44 5.24
CA TRP A 37 -7.45 18.68 4.59
C TRP A 37 -6.11 19.41 4.64
N GLU A 38 -5.03 18.63 4.50
CA GLU A 38 -3.64 19.10 4.45
C GLU A 38 -2.82 18.26 3.47
N VAL A 39 -1.66 18.78 3.08
CA VAL A 39 -0.62 18.09 2.32
C VAL A 39 0.63 17.98 3.19
N ILE A 40 1.18 16.78 3.30
CA ILE A 40 2.43 16.51 4.00
C ILE A 40 3.43 15.96 2.98
N ILE A 41 4.44 16.77 2.65
CA ILE A 41 5.59 16.31 1.87
C ILE A 41 6.54 15.62 2.84
N VAL A 42 6.83 14.36 2.57
CA VAL A 42 7.86 13.63 3.32
C VAL A 42 9.10 13.55 2.47
N ASP A 43 10.06 14.40 2.77
CA ASP A 43 11.39 14.37 2.14
C ASP A 43 12.20 13.22 2.75
N ASN A 44 12.30 12.12 2.01
CA ASN A 44 12.94 10.90 2.47
C ASN A 44 14.40 10.84 2.03
N ALA A 45 15.25 11.59 2.73
CA ALA A 45 16.69 11.66 2.52
C ALA A 45 17.10 12.10 1.09
N SER A 46 16.36 13.06 0.50
CA SER A 46 16.73 13.64 -0.80
C SER A 46 18.08 14.34 -0.74
N THR A 47 18.79 14.32 -1.86
CA THR A 47 20.07 15.01 -2.06
C THR A 47 19.97 16.20 -3.03
N ASP A 48 18.79 16.38 -3.61
CA ASP A 48 18.43 17.50 -4.47
C ASP A 48 17.65 18.58 -3.70
N SER A 49 17.12 19.60 -4.39
CA SER A 49 16.34 20.68 -3.80
C SER A 49 14.85 20.36 -3.60
N THR A 50 14.48 19.10 -3.37
CA THR A 50 13.07 18.67 -3.25
C THR A 50 12.27 19.53 -2.29
N SER A 51 12.73 19.74 -1.06
CA SER A 51 12.00 20.54 -0.03
C SER A 51 11.86 22.01 -0.44
N GLU A 52 12.92 22.62 -0.95
CA GLU A 52 12.89 24.02 -1.43
C GLU A 52 11.91 24.20 -2.60
N ILE A 53 11.93 23.28 -3.55
CA ILE A 53 10.99 23.28 -4.68
C ILE A 53 9.56 23.12 -4.20
N ALA A 54 9.29 22.27 -3.21
CA ALA A 54 7.96 22.10 -2.64
C ALA A 54 7.40 23.40 -2.06
N GLU A 55 8.19 24.12 -1.27
CA GLU A 55 7.79 25.40 -0.69
C GLU A 55 7.53 26.47 -1.76
N ASN A 56 8.49 26.63 -2.67
CA ASN A 56 8.41 27.62 -3.74
C ASN A 56 7.25 27.35 -4.71
N GLU A 57 6.97 26.09 -5.01
CA GLU A 57 5.87 25.71 -5.89
C GLU A 57 4.52 26.00 -5.24
N TRP A 58 4.33 25.59 -3.97
CA TRP A 58 3.07 25.81 -3.27
C TRP A 58 2.66 27.27 -3.17
N GLN A 59 3.64 28.17 -2.98
CA GLN A 59 3.41 29.62 -2.90
C GLN A 59 2.87 30.24 -4.19
N LYS A 60 2.94 29.53 -5.33
CA LYS A 60 2.38 30.03 -6.60
C LYS A 60 0.86 29.92 -6.66
N TYR A 61 0.26 29.15 -5.76
CA TYR A 61 -1.16 28.86 -5.78
C TYR A 61 -1.90 29.62 -4.65
N ASP A 62 -3.18 29.91 -4.89
CA ASP A 62 -4.05 30.57 -3.91
C ASP A 62 -4.55 29.55 -2.86
N GLN A 63 -3.60 28.92 -2.16
CA GLN A 63 -3.86 28.00 -1.06
C GLN A 63 -3.18 28.50 0.20
N PRO A 64 -3.83 28.37 1.37
CA PRO A 64 -3.20 28.71 2.64
C PRO A 64 -1.86 27.98 2.83
N SER A 65 -0.84 28.71 3.25
CA SER A 65 0.51 28.13 3.45
C SER A 65 0.52 27.03 4.51
N GLU A 66 -0.33 27.14 5.52
CA GLU A 66 -0.48 26.14 6.59
C GLU A 66 -1.07 24.80 6.12
N LYS A 67 -1.63 24.74 4.91
CA LYS A 67 -2.06 23.49 4.31
C LYS A 67 -0.92 22.62 3.83
N LEU A 68 0.26 23.16 3.59
CA LEU A 68 1.44 22.39 3.25
C LEU A 68 2.36 22.29 4.45
N ARG A 69 2.79 21.07 4.77
CA ARG A 69 3.87 20.84 5.74
C ARG A 69 4.95 19.96 5.09
N ILE A 70 6.20 20.27 5.36
CA ILE A 70 7.34 19.47 4.91
C ILE A 70 7.96 18.82 6.15
N VAL A 71 8.17 17.52 6.08
CA VAL A 71 8.77 16.73 7.14
C VAL A 71 9.91 15.88 6.56
N ASN A 72 10.99 15.74 7.33
CA ASN A 72 12.14 14.97 6.89
C ASN A 72 12.12 13.57 7.51
N GLU A 73 12.34 12.55 6.68
CA GLU A 73 12.62 11.19 7.09
C GLU A 73 14.05 10.81 6.66
N LYS A 74 14.89 10.52 7.66
CA LYS A 74 16.33 10.26 7.43
C LYS A 74 16.62 8.84 6.97
N GLU A 75 15.78 7.89 7.38
CA GLU A 75 15.96 6.49 6.98
C GLU A 75 15.39 6.29 5.56
N PRO A 76 16.24 5.98 4.56
CA PRO A 76 15.78 5.82 3.17
C PRO A 76 14.84 4.63 3.03
N GLY A 77 13.71 4.83 2.34
CA GLY A 77 12.76 3.78 1.98
C GLY A 77 11.32 4.23 2.06
N LEU A 78 10.51 3.81 1.07
CA LEU A 78 9.12 4.24 0.92
C LEU A 78 8.26 3.92 2.15
N SER A 79 8.47 2.76 2.79
CA SER A 79 7.75 2.38 4.00
C SER A 79 8.03 3.32 5.17
N TYR A 80 9.28 3.78 5.32
CA TYR A 80 9.64 4.77 6.35
C TYR A 80 9.01 6.13 6.07
N ALA A 81 9.03 6.56 4.81
CA ALA A 81 8.39 7.82 4.40
C ALA A 81 6.88 7.79 4.66
N ARG A 82 6.18 6.73 4.26
CA ARG A 82 4.75 6.57 4.53
C ARG A 82 4.44 6.53 6.02
N GLN A 83 5.25 5.82 6.81
CA GLN A 83 5.08 5.74 8.26
C GLN A 83 5.30 7.11 8.91
N LYS A 84 6.34 7.85 8.51
CA LYS A 84 6.59 9.22 8.98
C LYS A 84 5.41 10.13 8.65
N GLY A 85 4.95 10.14 7.40
CA GLY A 85 3.78 10.93 6.99
C GLY A 85 2.52 10.59 7.79
N ALA A 86 2.25 9.30 8.02
CA ALA A 86 1.11 8.87 8.82
C ALA A 86 1.20 9.29 10.29
N GLN A 87 2.41 9.34 10.88
CA GLN A 87 2.63 9.81 12.25
C GLN A 87 2.42 11.32 12.38
N GLU A 88 2.72 12.08 11.33
CA GLU A 88 2.55 13.53 11.27
C GLU A 88 1.14 13.97 10.87
N ALA A 89 0.30 13.05 10.40
CA ALA A 89 -1.04 13.34 9.91
C ALA A 89 -1.96 13.88 11.00
N SER A 90 -2.67 14.98 10.70
CA SER A 90 -3.63 15.61 11.61
C SER A 90 -5.02 15.00 11.51
N TYR A 91 -5.34 14.32 10.38
CA TYR A 91 -6.69 13.94 10.04
C TYR A 91 -6.92 12.43 10.01
N LYS A 92 -8.20 12.05 10.11
CA LYS A 92 -8.73 10.69 10.22
C LYS A 92 -8.38 9.80 9.03
N TYR A 93 -8.24 10.39 7.84
CA TYR A 93 -7.95 9.66 6.61
C TYR A 93 -6.62 10.09 6.01
N LEU A 94 -5.94 9.13 5.39
CA LEU A 94 -4.72 9.34 4.61
C LEU A 94 -5.01 9.11 3.14
N ILE A 95 -4.38 9.88 2.28
CA ILE A 95 -4.18 9.56 0.87
C ILE A 95 -2.68 9.43 0.64
N PHE A 96 -2.19 8.28 0.20
CA PHE A 96 -0.83 8.15 -0.28
C PHE A 96 -0.78 8.57 -1.75
N CYS A 97 -0.09 9.66 -2.00
CA CYS A 97 0.10 10.22 -3.33
C CYS A 97 1.61 10.15 -3.65
N ASP A 98 1.98 9.49 -4.74
CA ASP A 98 3.38 9.50 -5.15
C ASP A 98 3.71 10.85 -5.80
N ASP A 99 5.00 11.21 -5.87
CA ASP A 99 5.48 12.51 -6.37
C ASP A 99 5.28 12.72 -7.88
N ASP A 100 4.73 11.69 -8.54
CA ASP A 100 4.37 11.62 -9.96
C ASP A 100 2.90 11.28 -10.19
N ASN A 101 2.04 11.39 -9.15
CA ASN A 101 0.61 11.13 -9.25
C ASN A 101 -0.20 12.44 -9.24
N TRP A 102 -0.92 12.71 -10.30
CA TRP A 102 -1.71 13.92 -10.50
C TRP A 102 -3.18 13.63 -10.22
N LEU A 103 -3.60 13.85 -8.99
CA LEU A 103 -4.96 13.56 -8.54
C LEU A 103 -5.98 14.47 -9.25
N ASN A 104 -7.11 13.89 -9.67
CA ASN A 104 -8.24 14.65 -10.19
C ASN A 104 -8.75 15.65 -9.14
N SER A 105 -9.28 16.78 -9.57
CA SER A 105 -9.70 17.87 -8.69
C SER A 105 -10.76 17.50 -7.64
N SER A 106 -11.53 16.44 -7.84
CA SER A 106 -12.52 15.93 -6.87
C SER A 106 -12.02 14.76 -6.02
N TYR A 107 -10.75 14.39 -6.15
CA TYR A 107 -10.22 13.17 -5.50
C TYR A 107 -10.39 13.18 -3.98
N ILE A 108 -9.97 14.27 -3.33
CA ILE A 108 -10.03 14.42 -1.87
C ILE A 108 -11.49 14.39 -1.38
N SER A 109 -12.39 15.14 -2.02
CA SER A 109 -13.79 15.20 -1.62
C SER A 109 -14.50 13.84 -1.80
N ASN A 110 -14.28 13.17 -2.92
CA ASN A 110 -14.85 11.84 -3.17
C ASN A 110 -14.32 10.80 -2.18
N ALA A 111 -13.01 10.78 -1.95
CA ALA A 111 -12.38 9.89 -0.98
C ALA A 111 -12.97 10.08 0.42
N PHE A 112 -13.12 11.32 0.87
CA PHE A 112 -13.72 11.64 2.17
C PHE A 112 -15.14 11.10 2.29
N ILE A 113 -15.99 11.38 1.30
CA ILE A 113 -17.40 10.96 1.29
C ILE A 113 -17.51 9.42 1.35
N ILE A 114 -16.73 8.70 0.53
CA ILE A 114 -16.77 7.23 0.49
C ILE A 114 -16.33 6.65 1.84
N MET A 115 -15.22 7.17 2.40
CA MET A 115 -14.67 6.65 3.66
C MET A 115 -15.55 6.98 4.89
N GLU A 116 -16.27 8.11 4.89
CA GLU A 116 -17.22 8.43 5.96
C GLU A 116 -18.49 7.58 5.89
N ASN A 117 -18.96 7.27 4.69
CA ASN A 117 -20.19 6.51 4.48
C ASN A 117 -20.06 5.02 4.85
N ASP A 118 -18.85 4.46 4.84
CA ASP A 118 -18.66 3.05 5.16
C ASP A 118 -17.47 2.82 6.09
N PRO A 119 -17.72 2.64 7.40
CA PRO A 119 -16.67 2.42 8.39
C PRO A 119 -15.93 1.07 8.23
N LYS A 120 -16.44 0.15 7.42
CA LYS A 120 -15.79 -1.14 7.14
C LYS A 120 -14.76 -1.09 6.01
N ILE A 121 -14.71 -0.01 5.25
CA ILE A 121 -13.64 0.21 4.28
C ILE A 121 -12.33 0.53 5.04
N GLY A 122 -11.36 -0.36 4.92
CA GLY A 122 -10.01 -0.19 5.47
C GLY A 122 -9.09 0.53 4.50
N ALA A 123 -9.15 0.17 3.22
CA ALA A 123 -8.46 0.87 2.14
C ALA A 123 -9.36 1.00 0.91
N LEU A 124 -9.17 2.10 0.18
CA LEU A 124 -9.91 2.47 -1.01
C LEU A 124 -8.90 2.80 -2.12
N GLY A 125 -9.05 2.19 -3.28
CA GLY A 125 -8.24 2.43 -4.47
C GLY A 125 -9.03 3.06 -5.60
N GLY A 126 -8.35 3.83 -6.43
CA GLY A 126 -8.92 4.49 -7.59
C GLY A 126 -8.44 3.91 -8.93
N LYS A 127 -8.73 4.61 -10.00
CA LYS A 127 -8.34 4.31 -11.37
C LYS A 127 -7.30 5.32 -11.85
N SER A 128 -6.28 4.86 -12.55
CA SER A 128 -5.29 5.75 -13.13
C SER A 128 -5.24 5.66 -14.66
N THR A 129 -4.71 6.72 -15.24
CA THR A 129 -4.24 6.78 -16.63
C THR A 129 -2.78 7.16 -16.62
N ALA A 130 -2.05 6.82 -17.67
CA ALA A 130 -0.65 7.18 -17.79
C ALA A 130 -0.45 8.43 -18.65
N THR A 131 0.60 9.19 -18.34
CA THR A 131 1.20 10.19 -19.21
C THR A 131 2.73 10.11 -19.15
N THR A 132 3.39 10.69 -20.13
CA THR A 132 4.86 10.79 -20.20
C THR A 132 5.24 12.09 -20.91
N ASP A 133 6.53 12.41 -20.97
CA ASP A 133 7.04 13.69 -21.49
C ASP A 133 6.47 14.10 -22.86
N ASP A 134 6.24 13.17 -23.77
CA ASP A 134 5.70 13.41 -25.12
C ASP A 134 4.45 12.58 -25.44
N ASN A 135 3.84 11.94 -24.45
CA ASN A 135 2.69 11.03 -24.59
C ASN A 135 2.95 9.84 -25.55
N GLN A 136 4.21 9.47 -25.77
CA GLN A 136 4.57 8.32 -26.59
C GLN A 136 5.04 7.17 -25.71
N PHE A 137 4.24 6.10 -25.67
CA PHE A 137 4.56 4.88 -24.92
C PHE A 137 5.12 3.80 -25.87
N PRO A 138 6.01 2.92 -25.37
CA PRO A 138 6.40 1.72 -26.12
C PRO A 138 5.19 0.85 -26.45
N GLU A 139 5.21 0.15 -27.59
CA GLU A 139 4.11 -0.72 -28.05
C GLU A 139 3.66 -1.77 -27.02
N TRP A 140 4.60 -2.25 -26.19
CA TRP A 140 4.31 -3.23 -25.16
C TRP A 140 3.62 -2.66 -23.91
N PHE A 141 3.62 -1.31 -23.75
CA PHE A 141 3.20 -0.66 -22.50
C PHE A 141 1.75 -1.00 -22.12
N GLU A 142 0.82 -0.92 -23.06
CA GLU A 142 -0.61 -1.18 -22.80
C GLU A 142 -0.81 -2.58 -22.18
N SER A 143 -0.09 -3.59 -22.66
CA SER A 143 -0.17 -4.96 -22.14
C SER A 143 0.44 -5.16 -20.75
N LYS A 144 1.28 -4.22 -20.28
CA LYS A 144 2.02 -4.28 -19.02
C LYS A 144 1.70 -3.11 -18.06
N GLN A 145 0.80 -2.22 -18.44
CA GLN A 145 0.52 -0.98 -17.70
C GLN A 145 0.14 -1.20 -16.23
N ASN A 146 -0.51 -2.33 -15.90
CA ASN A 146 -0.85 -2.67 -14.51
C ASN A 146 0.40 -2.78 -13.60
N GLY A 147 1.54 -3.19 -14.15
CA GLY A 147 2.83 -3.21 -13.42
C GLY A 147 3.36 -1.82 -13.08
N PHE A 148 2.81 -0.77 -13.69
CA PHE A 148 3.09 0.63 -13.42
C PHE A 148 1.96 1.32 -12.64
N ALA A 149 1.08 0.56 -12.01
CA ALA A 149 -0.12 1.06 -11.33
C ALA A 149 -0.99 1.93 -12.25
N VAL A 150 -1.19 1.50 -13.51
CA VAL A 150 -2.01 2.17 -14.52
C VAL A 150 -3.18 1.30 -14.94
N GLY A 151 -4.35 1.91 -15.04
CA GLY A 151 -5.61 1.27 -15.41
C GLY A 151 -6.58 1.14 -14.24
N SER A 152 -7.50 0.20 -14.36
CA SER A 152 -8.46 -0.16 -13.31
C SER A 152 -7.88 -1.26 -12.41
N GLN A 153 -8.07 -1.13 -11.10
CA GLN A 153 -7.63 -2.15 -10.13
C GLN A 153 -8.60 -3.34 -10.02
N SER A 154 -9.78 -3.17 -10.57
CA SER A 154 -10.81 -4.22 -10.66
C SER A 154 -11.67 -4.00 -11.89
N PRO A 155 -12.24 -5.06 -12.48
CA PRO A 155 -13.22 -4.93 -13.57
C PRO A 155 -14.56 -4.38 -13.09
N VAL A 156 -14.83 -4.38 -11.78
CA VAL A 156 -16.09 -3.95 -11.16
C VAL A 156 -15.78 -3.06 -9.96
N GLN A 157 -16.49 -1.93 -9.89
CA GLN A 157 -16.48 -1.07 -8.70
C GLN A 157 -17.10 -1.79 -7.50
N GLY A 158 -16.54 -1.55 -6.30
CA GLY A 158 -17.07 -2.10 -5.05
C GLY A 158 -16.04 -2.83 -4.21
N ASP A 159 -16.50 -3.84 -3.46
CA ASP A 159 -15.65 -4.66 -2.59
C ASP A 159 -14.71 -5.55 -3.41
N VAL A 160 -13.41 -5.30 -3.27
CA VAL A 160 -12.34 -6.05 -3.95
C VAL A 160 -11.49 -6.85 -2.98
N SER A 161 -12.00 -7.15 -1.80
CA SER A 161 -11.26 -7.87 -0.75
C SER A 161 -10.72 -9.23 -1.21
N GLN A 162 -11.37 -9.85 -2.20
CA GLN A 162 -10.92 -11.14 -2.75
C GLN A 162 -9.65 -11.04 -3.59
N THR A 163 -9.33 -9.86 -4.15
CA THR A 163 -8.08 -9.64 -4.90
C THR A 163 -6.88 -9.51 -3.98
N CYS A 164 -7.13 -9.23 -2.69
CA CYS A 164 -6.14 -9.09 -1.63
C CYS A 164 -5.10 -7.98 -1.88
N GLY A 165 -5.36 -7.02 -2.76
CA GLY A 165 -4.42 -5.94 -3.03
C GLY A 165 -5.06 -4.73 -3.69
N LEU A 166 -4.54 -3.58 -3.34
CA LEU A 166 -4.74 -2.29 -4.00
C LEU A 166 -3.36 -1.67 -4.19
N TRP A 167 -3.19 -0.86 -5.23
CA TRP A 167 -1.94 -0.12 -5.42
C TRP A 167 -1.78 0.96 -4.36
N GLY A 168 -0.54 1.18 -3.92
CA GLY A 168 -0.19 2.27 -3.01
C GLY A 168 -0.41 3.66 -3.60
N ALA A 169 -0.28 3.78 -4.94
CA ALA A 169 -0.53 5.00 -5.69
C ALA A 169 -2.00 5.44 -5.55
N GLY A 170 -2.25 6.59 -4.95
CA GLY A 170 -3.58 7.11 -4.69
C GLY A 170 -4.37 6.36 -3.59
N MET A 171 -3.77 5.42 -2.87
CA MET A 171 -4.50 4.66 -1.83
C MET A 171 -5.01 5.57 -0.72
N VAL A 172 -6.31 5.41 -0.41
CA VAL A 172 -6.95 6.06 0.72
C VAL A 172 -7.12 5.06 1.86
N THR A 173 -6.80 5.46 3.08
CA THR A 173 -6.97 4.60 4.26
C THR A 173 -7.28 5.42 5.52
N ARG A 174 -7.48 4.73 6.65
CA ARG A 174 -7.66 5.37 7.96
C ARG A 174 -6.31 5.49 8.64
N THR A 175 -5.98 6.70 9.13
CA THR A 175 -4.71 6.97 9.83
C THR A 175 -4.47 5.98 10.96
N GLU A 176 -5.48 5.75 11.79
CA GLU A 176 -5.39 4.79 12.90
C GLU A 176 -5.07 3.36 12.42
N LEU A 177 -5.70 2.91 11.33
CA LEU A 177 -5.46 1.57 10.81
C LEU A 177 -4.05 1.40 10.24
N TYR A 178 -3.54 2.43 9.57
CA TYR A 178 -2.18 2.40 9.06
C TYR A 178 -1.16 2.33 10.20
N LEU A 179 -1.29 3.20 11.21
CA LEU A 179 -0.42 3.23 12.38
C LEU A 179 -0.53 1.96 13.24
N LYS A 180 -1.72 1.36 13.30
CA LYS A 180 -1.94 0.08 13.97
C LYS A 180 -1.33 -1.08 13.20
N SER A 181 -1.40 -1.04 11.87
CA SER A 181 -0.81 -2.05 11.00
C SER A 181 0.71 -2.06 11.07
N PHE A 182 1.34 -0.89 11.11
CA PHE A 182 2.79 -0.74 11.10
C PHE A 182 3.26 0.05 12.32
N ASN A 183 3.90 -0.61 13.24
CA ASN A 183 4.44 -0.03 14.47
C ASN A 183 5.69 -0.83 14.93
N LYS A 184 6.28 -0.44 16.07
CA LYS A 184 7.48 -1.10 16.59
C LYS A 184 7.30 -2.59 16.93
N MET A 185 6.07 -2.99 17.31
CA MET A 185 5.75 -4.39 17.60
C MET A 185 5.53 -5.20 16.31
N TYR A 186 4.92 -4.57 15.32
CA TYR A 186 4.59 -5.18 14.03
C TYR A 186 5.17 -4.33 12.89
N PRO A 187 6.49 -4.30 12.70
CA PRO A 187 7.11 -3.56 11.59
C PRO A 187 6.66 -4.15 10.25
N SER A 188 6.78 -3.36 9.18
CA SER A 188 6.60 -3.90 7.83
C SER A 188 7.67 -4.95 7.57
N ILE A 189 7.25 -6.09 7.01
CA ILE A 189 8.16 -7.14 6.56
C ILE A 189 8.75 -6.76 5.20
N LEU A 190 7.93 -6.08 4.37
CA LEU A 190 8.31 -5.63 3.05
C LEU A 190 8.66 -4.14 3.09
N VAL A 191 9.91 -3.81 2.79
CA VAL A 191 10.42 -2.44 2.95
C VAL A 191 10.04 -1.51 1.80
N GLY A 192 9.54 -2.07 0.68
CA GLY A 192 9.27 -1.31 -0.52
C GLY A 192 10.54 -0.82 -1.23
N ARG A 193 10.41 0.23 -2.04
CA ARG A 193 11.53 0.81 -2.78
C ARG A 193 12.54 1.45 -1.83
N LYS A 194 13.83 1.10 -1.99
CA LYS A 194 14.93 1.66 -1.20
C LYS A 194 16.18 1.85 -2.08
N GLY A 195 16.49 3.09 -2.41
CA GLY A 195 17.62 3.40 -3.29
C GLY A 195 17.46 2.74 -4.67
N GLU A 196 18.41 1.90 -5.05
CA GLU A 196 18.38 1.17 -6.33
C GLU A 196 17.48 -0.08 -6.32
N ILE A 197 17.03 -0.50 -5.14
CA ILE A 197 16.17 -1.68 -4.98
C ILE A 197 14.73 -1.28 -5.30
N LEU A 198 14.18 -1.89 -6.35
CA LEU A 198 12.82 -1.64 -6.84
C LEU A 198 11.82 -2.68 -6.29
N SER A 199 12.04 -3.20 -5.08
CA SER A 199 11.08 -4.13 -4.47
C SER A 199 9.73 -3.44 -4.25
N SER A 200 8.67 -4.23 -4.27
CA SER A 200 7.29 -3.80 -4.08
C SER A 200 6.54 -4.84 -3.26
N GLY A 201 5.35 -4.48 -2.78
CA GLY A 201 4.48 -5.40 -2.05
C GLY A 201 4.11 -4.92 -0.65
N GLU A 202 4.67 -3.80 -0.19
CA GLU A 202 4.32 -3.18 1.08
C GLU A 202 2.86 -2.71 1.12
N ASP A 203 2.31 -2.29 -0.01
CA ASP A 203 0.89 -1.98 -0.19
C ASP A 203 0.02 -3.24 -0.12
N THR A 204 0.46 -4.32 -0.72
CA THR A 204 -0.20 -5.63 -0.63
C THR A 204 -0.12 -6.20 0.80
N GLU A 205 1.02 -6.06 1.48
CA GLU A 205 1.14 -6.43 2.90
C GLU A 205 0.13 -5.66 3.75
N PHE A 206 0.02 -4.34 3.53
CA PHE A 206 -0.97 -3.51 4.23
C PHE A 206 -2.40 -3.99 3.97
N CYS A 207 -2.74 -4.26 2.72
CA CYS A 207 -4.05 -4.80 2.36
C CYS A 207 -4.37 -6.12 3.10
N TYR A 208 -3.42 -7.05 3.16
CA TYR A 208 -3.60 -8.28 3.93
C TYR A 208 -3.81 -8.02 5.42
N ARG A 209 -3.07 -7.08 6.01
CA ARG A 209 -3.24 -6.72 7.43
C ARG A 209 -4.63 -6.16 7.70
N LEU A 210 -5.16 -5.31 6.82
CA LEU A 210 -6.54 -4.80 6.92
C LEU A 210 -7.57 -5.92 6.84
N LEU A 211 -7.41 -6.85 5.91
CA LEU A 211 -8.28 -8.02 5.80
C LEU A 211 -8.25 -8.88 7.07
N LEU A 212 -7.08 -9.12 7.65
CA LEU A 212 -6.93 -9.85 8.91
C LEU A 212 -7.60 -9.14 10.08
N MET A 213 -7.60 -7.81 10.09
CA MET A 213 -8.34 -7.00 11.07
C MET A 213 -9.86 -7.01 10.85
N GLY A 214 -10.35 -7.55 9.73
CA GLY A 214 -11.78 -7.63 9.40
C GLY A 214 -12.33 -6.45 8.61
N TYR A 215 -11.46 -5.60 8.06
CA TYR A 215 -11.82 -4.53 7.15
C TYR A 215 -11.89 -5.03 5.71
N ARG A 216 -12.50 -4.21 4.84
CA ARG A 216 -12.64 -4.49 3.41
C ARG A 216 -11.72 -3.59 2.58
N LEU A 217 -11.35 -4.09 1.40
CA LEU A 217 -10.71 -3.31 0.35
C LEU A 217 -11.81 -2.90 -0.65
N PHE A 218 -11.80 -1.64 -1.06
CA PHE A 218 -12.82 -1.10 -1.95
C PHE A 218 -12.17 -0.41 -3.15
N TYR A 219 -12.76 -0.58 -4.33
CA TYR A 219 -12.35 0.09 -5.55
C TYR A 219 -13.47 1.02 -6.03
N ASP A 220 -13.13 2.28 -6.31
CA ASP A 220 -14.06 3.26 -6.86
C ASP A 220 -13.45 3.98 -8.06
N GLU A 221 -14.12 3.86 -9.21
CA GLU A 221 -13.63 4.42 -10.47
C GLU A 221 -13.79 5.95 -10.57
N THR A 222 -14.48 6.58 -9.62
CA THR A 222 -14.57 8.05 -9.56
C THR A 222 -13.31 8.69 -8.97
N LEU A 223 -12.49 7.90 -8.27
CA LEU A 223 -11.18 8.32 -7.78
C LEU A 223 -10.14 8.18 -8.89
N THR A 224 -10.04 9.19 -9.74
CA THR A 224 -9.13 9.14 -10.88
C THR A 224 -7.87 9.98 -10.65
N PHE A 225 -6.75 9.50 -11.20
CA PHE A 225 -5.50 10.25 -11.24
C PHE A 225 -4.70 9.91 -12.50
N VAL A 226 -3.78 10.79 -12.85
CA VAL A 226 -2.79 10.56 -13.90
C VAL A 226 -1.48 10.16 -13.24
N HIS A 227 -0.87 9.07 -13.69
CA HIS A 227 0.46 8.65 -13.28
C HIS A 227 1.46 9.09 -14.35
N PHE A 228 2.32 10.02 -14.00
CA PHE A 228 3.42 10.43 -14.88
C PHE A 228 4.54 9.40 -14.82
N ILE A 229 4.87 8.82 -15.96
CA ILE A 229 5.90 7.81 -16.07
C ILE A 229 7.02 8.36 -16.96
N SER A 230 8.16 8.68 -16.36
CA SER A 230 9.32 9.16 -17.11
C SER A 230 9.86 8.08 -18.07
N LYS A 231 10.39 8.50 -19.21
CA LYS A 231 10.98 7.59 -20.21
C LYS A 231 12.10 6.72 -19.67
N GLU A 232 12.76 7.14 -18.61
CA GLU A 232 13.80 6.37 -17.95
C GLU A 232 13.28 5.04 -17.40
N ARG A 233 11.98 4.95 -17.05
CA ARG A 233 11.37 3.73 -16.49
C ARG A 233 11.19 2.59 -17.50
N TRP A 234 11.41 2.84 -18.77
CA TRP A 234 11.51 1.77 -19.79
C TRP A 234 12.87 1.71 -20.48
N SER A 235 13.86 2.39 -19.92
CA SER A 235 15.24 2.19 -20.34
C SER A 235 15.71 0.75 -20.06
N PRO A 236 16.62 0.19 -20.87
CA PRO A 236 17.15 -1.16 -20.62
C PRO A 236 17.71 -1.32 -19.20
N ASP A 237 18.40 -0.30 -18.68
CA ASP A 237 18.95 -0.29 -17.33
C ASP A 237 17.87 -0.36 -16.23
N TYR A 238 16.80 0.42 -16.37
CA TYR A 238 15.68 0.37 -15.43
C TYR A 238 14.98 -1.00 -15.45
N ILE A 239 14.75 -1.53 -16.67
CA ILE A 239 14.12 -2.86 -16.83
C ILE A 239 15.00 -3.95 -16.21
N GLU A 240 16.33 -3.90 -16.41
CA GLU A 240 17.26 -4.86 -15.80
C GLU A 240 17.23 -4.78 -14.27
N ARG A 241 17.25 -3.56 -13.70
CA ARG A 241 17.12 -3.37 -12.24
C ARG A 241 15.77 -3.87 -11.72
N SER A 242 14.69 -3.66 -12.47
CA SER A 242 13.36 -4.16 -12.12
C SER A 242 13.31 -5.70 -12.11
N ILE A 243 13.93 -6.35 -13.10
CA ILE A 243 14.04 -7.82 -13.17
C ILE A 243 14.85 -8.35 -11.98
N LYS A 244 16.02 -7.76 -11.70
CA LYS A 244 16.84 -8.14 -10.53
C LYS A 244 16.07 -7.95 -9.20
N SER A 245 15.27 -6.90 -9.09
CA SER A 245 14.41 -6.69 -7.92
C SER A 245 13.29 -7.73 -7.83
N CYS A 246 12.77 -8.22 -8.95
CA CYS A 246 11.83 -9.36 -8.97
C CYS A 246 12.49 -10.67 -8.54
N GLU A 247 13.77 -10.88 -8.82
CA GLU A 247 14.53 -12.05 -8.35
C GLU A 247 14.72 -12.01 -6.82
N THR A 248 15.01 -10.85 -6.26
CA THR A 248 14.99 -10.64 -4.79
C THR A 248 13.58 -10.69 -4.23
N GLY A 249 12.56 -10.35 -5.01
CA GLY A 249 11.13 -10.43 -4.70
C GLY A 249 10.58 -11.85 -4.52
N VAL A 250 11.37 -12.91 -4.72
CA VAL A 250 11.00 -14.29 -4.33
C VAL A 250 10.76 -14.35 -2.82
N PHE A 251 11.59 -13.69 -2.02
CA PHE A 251 11.39 -13.58 -0.57
C PHE A 251 10.08 -12.83 -0.25
N ASP A 252 9.84 -11.69 -0.89
CA ASP A 252 8.64 -10.89 -0.72
C ASP A 252 7.37 -11.68 -1.09
N SER A 253 7.43 -12.44 -2.19
CA SER A 253 6.34 -13.35 -2.59
C SER A 253 6.10 -14.47 -1.58
N MET A 254 7.15 -15.02 -0.97
CA MET A 254 7.03 -16.05 0.07
C MET A 254 6.36 -15.48 1.33
N GLU A 255 6.72 -14.26 1.75
CA GLU A 255 6.11 -13.60 2.90
C GLU A 255 4.64 -13.25 2.63
N LEU A 256 4.32 -12.70 1.46
CA LEU A 256 2.93 -12.45 1.05
C LEU A 256 2.08 -13.72 0.98
N ASN A 257 2.68 -14.85 0.57
CA ASN A 257 1.99 -16.14 0.59
C ASN A 257 1.58 -16.58 1.99
N LYS A 258 2.35 -16.25 3.04
CA LYS A 258 1.97 -16.53 4.44
C LYS A 258 0.73 -15.75 4.83
N TYR A 259 0.67 -14.45 4.48
CA TYR A 259 -0.52 -13.62 4.68
C TYR A 259 -1.73 -14.16 3.90
N SER A 260 -1.54 -14.51 2.63
CA SER A 260 -2.59 -15.08 1.77
C SER A 260 -3.15 -16.37 2.38
N LEU A 261 -2.26 -17.27 2.80
CA LEU A 261 -2.66 -18.53 3.44
C LEU A 261 -3.44 -18.27 4.73
N LEU A 262 -2.95 -17.38 5.60
CA LEU A 262 -3.65 -17.07 6.85
C LEU A 262 -5.02 -16.44 6.58
N ASN A 263 -5.13 -15.52 5.62
CA ASN A 263 -6.42 -14.95 5.22
C ASN A 263 -7.40 -16.05 4.78
N LYS A 264 -6.98 -16.98 3.93
CA LYS A 264 -7.80 -18.12 3.50
C LYS A 264 -8.27 -18.95 4.71
N LEU A 265 -7.37 -19.24 5.67
CA LEU A 265 -7.69 -20.02 6.85
C LEU A 265 -8.70 -19.29 7.77
N VAL A 266 -8.55 -17.98 7.92
CA VAL A 266 -9.41 -17.12 8.74
C VAL A 266 -10.83 -17.07 8.18
N TYR A 267 -10.99 -16.94 6.87
CA TYR A 267 -12.30 -16.85 6.20
C TYR A 267 -12.93 -18.19 5.87
N THR A 268 -12.19 -19.31 5.98
CA THR A 268 -12.77 -20.64 5.83
C THR A 268 -13.67 -20.95 7.01
N LYS A 269 -14.93 -21.39 6.75
CA LYS A 269 -15.89 -21.76 7.80
C LYS A 269 -15.28 -22.84 8.72
N LYS A 270 -15.16 -22.56 10.00
CA LYS A 270 -14.61 -23.44 11.03
C LYS A 270 -15.66 -24.51 11.41
N THR A 271 -15.86 -25.53 10.59
CA THR A 271 -16.61 -26.71 10.97
C THR A 271 -15.69 -27.66 11.72
N LEU A 272 -15.98 -27.88 13.02
CA LEU A 272 -15.34 -28.89 13.89
C LEU A 272 -13.79 -28.76 14.02
N LYS A 273 -13.35 -27.82 14.82
CA LYS A 273 -11.93 -27.56 15.12
C LYS A 273 -11.09 -28.83 15.41
N PRO A 274 -11.54 -29.84 16.19
CA PRO A 274 -10.77 -31.07 16.42
C PRO A 274 -10.48 -31.87 15.14
N ILE A 275 -11.46 -31.98 14.26
CA ILE A 275 -11.30 -32.72 12.99
C ILE A 275 -10.28 -31.99 12.09
N LEU A 276 -10.31 -30.66 12.06
CA LEU A 276 -9.36 -29.88 11.30
C LEU A 276 -7.92 -30.06 11.82
N ILE A 277 -7.74 -30.11 13.15
CA ILE A 277 -6.43 -30.36 13.77
C ILE A 277 -5.89 -31.73 13.33
N VAL A 278 -6.69 -32.78 13.43
CA VAL A 278 -6.27 -34.13 13.01
C VAL A 278 -5.97 -34.16 11.50
N LYS A 279 -6.87 -33.59 10.69
CA LYS A 279 -6.67 -33.54 9.23
C LYS A 279 -5.39 -32.79 8.84
N THR A 280 -5.11 -31.66 9.49
CA THR A 280 -3.90 -30.87 9.18
C THR A 280 -2.63 -31.56 9.67
N PHE A 281 -2.68 -32.28 10.81
CA PHE A 281 -1.56 -33.10 11.27
C PHE A 281 -1.25 -34.26 10.32
N LEU A 282 -2.29 -34.98 9.87
CA LEU A 282 -2.12 -36.04 8.84
C LEU A 282 -1.60 -35.46 7.52
N GLY A 283 -2.07 -34.25 7.13
CA GLY A 283 -1.55 -33.51 5.98
C GLY A 283 -0.07 -33.21 6.15
N TYR A 284 0.37 -32.73 7.31
CA TYR A 284 1.77 -32.49 7.63
C TYR A 284 2.63 -33.78 7.52
N LEU A 285 2.17 -34.88 8.11
CA LEU A 285 2.87 -36.17 7.97
C LEU A 285 2.92 -36.65 6.52
N SER A 286 1.89 -36.38 5.74
CA SER A 286 1.85 -36.72 4.31
C SER A 286 2.82 -35.90 3.49
N THR A 287 3.09 -34.63 3.85
CA THR A 287 4.14 -33.82 3.20
C THR A 287 5.53 -34.34 3.52
N LEU A 288 5.78 -34.81 4.74
CA LEU A 288 7.04 -35.46 5.10
C LEU A 288 7.29 -36.71 4.24
N ALA A 289 6.23 -37.40 3.82
CA ALA A 289 6.31 -38.58 2.94
C ALA A 289 6.26 -38.21 1.46
N GLY A 290 6.28 -36.95 1.06
CA GLY A 290 6.23 -36.49 -0.33
C GLY A 290 4.90 -36.79 -1.05
N ARG A 291 3.79 -36.94 -0.32
CA ARG A 291 2.48 -37.40 -0.82
C ARG A 291 1.42 -36.33 -1.02
N THR A 292 1.74 -35.04 -0.82
CA THR A 292 0.76 -33.95 -0.99
C THR A 292 1.31 -32.85 -1.89
N SER A 293 0.39 -32.05 -2.46
CA SER A 293 0.72 -30.84 -3.24
C SER A 293 1.07 -29.62 -2.39
N TRP A 294 0.92 -29.71 -1.06
CA TRP A 294 1.29 -28.60 -0.17
C TRP A 294 2.79 -28.63 0.11
N SER A 295 3.38 -27.45 0.19
CA SER A 295 4.75 -27.36 0.65
C SER A 295 4.83 -27.73 2.13
N PHE A 296 6.01 -28.18 2.55
CA PHE A 296 6.27 -28.50 3.96
C PHE A 296 6.02 -27.30 4.88
N ALA A 297 6.37 -26.08 4.39
CA ALA A 297 6.14 -24.84 5.12
C ALA A 297 4.66 -24.53 5.30
N GLU A 298 3.84 -24.65 4.25
CA GLU A 298 2.39 -24.42 4.32
C GLU A 298 1.71 -25.36 5.32
N SER A 299 2.10 -26.64 5.30
CA SER A 299 1.54 -27.64 6.23
C SER A 299 1.83 -27.30 7.70
N LYS A 300 3.04 -26.78 8.01
CA LYS A 300 3.38 -26.30 9.35
C LYS A 300 2.51 -25.10 9.76
N ILE A 301 2.33 -24.13 8.86
CA ILE A 301 1.52 -22.93 9.11
C ILE A 301 0.06 -23.32 9.38
N ILE A 302 -0.52 -24.18 8.53
CA ILE A 302 -1.91 -24.64 8.70
C ILE A 302 -2.08 -25.39 10.03
N PHE A 303 -1.16 -26.29 10.35
CA PHE A 303 -1.22 -27.01 11.62
C PHE A 303 -1.09 -26.08 12.82
N TYR A 304 -0.13 -25.14 12.78
CA TYR A 304 0.03 -24.11 13.83
C TYR A 304 -1.24 -23.27 14.02
N TYR A 305 -1.89 -22.86 12.92
CA TYR A 305 -3.14 -22.10 12.99
C TYR A 305 -4.23 -22.82 13.79
N TYR A 306 -4.43 -24.11 13.55
CA TYR A 306 -5.51 -24.86 14.19
C TYR A 306 -5.14 -25.39 15.58
N SER A 307 -3.93 -25.88 15.80
CA SER A 307 -3.50 -26.52 17.03
C SER A 307 -2.84 -25.61 18.04
N GLN A 308 -2.23 -24.51 17.57
CA GLN A 308 -1.31 -23.64 18.33
C GLN A 308 -0.02 -24.37 18.78
N ILE A 309 0.27 -25.54 18.22
CA ILE A 309 1.50 -26.30 18.46
C ILE A 309 2.55 -25.91 17.43
N ASP A 310 3.70 -25.44 17.90
CA ASP A 310 4.80 -25.00 17.04
C ASP A 310 5.64 -26.21 16.58
N LEU A 311 5.57 -26.51 15.30
CA LEU A 311 6.41 -27.50 14.61
C LEU A 311 7.61 -26.84 13.88
N GLY A 312 8.07 -25.69 14.40
CA GLY A 312 9.18 -24.95 13.80
C GLY A 312 8.72 -24.01 12.68
N VAL A 313 7.61 -23.27 12.89
CA VAL A 313 7.26 -22.12 12.03
C VAL A 313 8.23 -20.97 12.30
N ASP A 314 8.54 -20.21 11.25
CA ASP A 314 9.47 -19.08 11.35
C ASP A 314 8.88 -17.90 12.17
N LYS A 315 9.75 -16.95 12.49
CA LYS A 315 9.40 -15.79 13.31
C LYS A 315 8.31 -14.94 12.63
N ASN A 316 8.46 -14.63 11.33
CA ASN A 316 7.51 -13.78 10.62
C ASN A 316 6.11 -14.39 10.63
N THR A 317 5.99 -15.70 10.45
CA THR A 317 4.71 -16.41 10.58
C THR A 317 4.10 -16.21 11.97
N LYS A 318 4.89 -16.31 13.04
CA LYS A 318 4.40 -16.08 14.42
C LYS A 318 3.95 -14.64 14.62
N ASP A 319 4.70 -13.68 14.10
CA ASP A 319 4.37 -12.25 14.19
C ASP A 319 3.06 -11.94 13.44
N ILE A 320 2.84 -12.49 12.25
CA ILE A 320 1.57 -12.37 11.50
C ILE A 320 0.40 -12.94 12.31
N PHE A 321 0.58 -14.08 12.96
CA PHE A 321 -0.46 -14.69 13.81
C PHE A 321 -0.76 -13.86 15.06
N SER A 322 0.27 -13.33 15.71
CA SER A 322 0.11 -12.45 16.88
C SER A 322 -0.62 -11.19 16.49
N PHE A 323 -0.22 -10.56 15.38
CA PHE A 323 -0.93 -9.41 14.82
C PHE A 323 -2.42 -9.69 14.58
N TYR A 324 -2.74 -10.82 13.94
CA TYR A 324 -4.12 -11.24 13.70
C TYR A 324 -4.91 -11.40 15.00
N LYS A 325 -4.36 -12.09 16.00
CA LYS A 325 -5.05 -12.34 17.28
C LYS A 325 -5.35 -11.06 18.05
N GLU A 326 -4.42 -10.12 18.04
CA GLU A 326 -4.53 -8.89 18.81
C GLU A 326 -5.38 -7.82 18.13
N ASN A 327 -5.50 -7.87 16.81
CA ASN A 327 -6.07 -6.78 16.03
C ASN A 327 -7.41 -7.09 15.36
N ARG A 328 -7.86 -8.36 15.32
CA ARG A 328 -9.15 -8.73 14.75
C ARG A 328 -10.30 -8.19 15.60
N GLN A 329 -11.21 -7.49 14.96
CA GLN A 329 -12.51 -7.04 15.53
C GLN A 329 -13.57 -8.15 15.48
#